data_8610c1ffd818ea99af18f391812b75b6
#
_entry.id   8610c1ffd818ea99af18f391812b75b6
#
_cell.length_a   1.000
_cell.length_b   1.000
_cell.length_c   1.000
_cell.angle_alpha   90.00
_cell.angle_beta   90.00
_cell.angle_gamma   90.00
#
_symmetry.space_group_name_H-M   'P 1'
#
loop_
_entity.id
_entity.type
_entity.pdbx_description
1 polymer ?
#
loop_
_entity_poly.entity_id
_entity_poly.type
_entity_poly.pdbx_seq_one_letter_code
_entity_poly.pdbx_strand_id
1 'polypeptide(L)'
;MAAVLYALYRRPPDPAGFLDHYRSVHAPLAADLPGLVAFSHAPVAQSILGRGEWFYLARMRFADREALSAALASPEGSLAARDLARFARDLVELFVVDDD
;
A
#
# COMPACT_ATOMS: atom_id res chain seq x y z
N MET A 1 -18.84 -8.81 1.53
CA MET A 1 -17.47 -9.32 1.39
C MET A 1 -16.50 -8.16 1.48
N ALA A 2 -15.57 -8.23 2.41
CA ALA A 2 -14.58 -7.17 2.56
C ALA A 2 -13.66 -7.11 1.34
N ALA A 3 -13.14 -5.93 1.06
CA ALA A 3 -12.14 -5.73 0.02
C ALA A 3 -10.84 -5.28 0.65
N VAL A 4 -9.75 -5.91 0.27
CA VAL A 4 -8.42 -5.57 0.78
C VAL A 4 -7.53 -5.12 -0.38
N LEU A 5 -7.02 -3.90 -0.27
CA LEU A 5 -6.03 -3.37 -1.20
C LEU A 5 -4.65 -3.73 -0.68
N TYR A 6 -3.89 -4.42 -1.50
CA TYR A 6 -2.49 -4.74 -1.22
C TYR A 6 -1.57 -3.86 -2.05
N ALA A 7 -0.53 -3.36 -1.41
CA ALA A 7 0.57 -2.69 -2.10
C ALA A 7 1.83 -3.50 -1.82
N LEU A 8 2.40 -4.08 -2.85
CA LEU A 8 3.58 -4.94 -2.74
C LEU A 8 4.74 -4.25 -3.45
N TYR A 9 5.81 -3.96 -2.69
CA TYR A 9 6.94 -3.16 -3.16
C TYR A 9 8.17 -4.03 -3.40
N ARG A 10 8.81 -3.84 -4.55
CA ARG A 10 10.12 -4.44 -4.83
C ARG A 10 11.20 -3.74 -4.04
N ARG A 11 12.35 -4.37 -3.91
CA ARG A 11 13.49 -3.78 -3.21
C ARG A 11 13.91 -2.49 -3.92
N PRO A 12 13.90 -1.35 -3.23
CA PRO A 12 14.30 -0.08 -3.83
C PRO A 12 15.83 0.06 -3.89
N PRO A 13 16.33 0.97 -4.74
CA PRO A 13 17.77 1.26 -4.79
C PRO A 13 18.33 1.78 -3.47
N ASP A 14 17.50 2.52 -2.71
CA ASP A 14 17.85 3.05 -1.39
C ASP A 14 16.83 2.56 -0.36
N PRO A 15 17.04 1.37 0.24
CA PRO A 15 16.06 0.83 1.20
C PRO A 15 15.83 1.72 2.42
N ALA A 16 16.87 2.33 2.97
CA ALA A 16 16.73 3.18 4.15
C ALA A 16 15.91 4.43 3.84
N GLY A 17 16.17 5.07 2.71
CA GLY A 17 15.42 6.23 2.26
C GLY A 17 13.97 5.89 1.96
N PHE A 18 13.71 4.73 1.35
CA PHE A 18 12.36 4.23 1.10
C PHE A 18 11.59 4.07 2.41
N LEU A 19 12.18 3.40 3.40
CA LEU A 19 11.51 3.14 4.67
C LEU A 19 11.23 4.44 5.42
N ASP A 20 12.15 5.38 5.40
CA ASP A 20 11.97 6.67 6.04
C ASP A 20 10.80 7.42 5.42
N HIS A 21 10.77 7.54 4.10
CA HIS A 21 9.68 8.21 3.38
C HIS A 21 8.35 7.48 3.60
N TYR A 22 8.35 6.16 3.51
CA TYR A 22 7.14 5.37 3.70
C TYR A 22 6.52 5.63 5.07
N ARG A 23 7.32 5.56 6.12
CA ARG A 23 6.84 5.69 7.50
C ARG A 23 6.43 7.12 7.85
N SER A 24 7.19 8.11 7.37
CA SER A 24 6.96 9.50 7.76
C SER A 24 5.98 10.24 6.87
N VAL A 25 5.82 9.82 5.62
CA VAL A 25 4.97 10.53 4.64
C VAL A 25 3.85 9.65 4.11
N HIS A 26 4.18 8.51 3.50
CA HIS A 26 3.19 7.72 2.77
C HIS A 26 2.19 7.03 3.69
N ALA A 27 2.66 6.38 4.74
CA ALA A 27 1.76 5.68 5.66
C ALA A 27 0.73 6.60 6.31
N PRO A 28 1.08 7.80 6.77
CA PRO A 28 0.07 8.75 7.25
C PRO A 28 -0.97 9.14 6.19
N LEU A 29 -0.57 9.31 4.93
CA LEU A 29 -1.51 9.60 3.84
C LEU A 29 -2.46 8.43 3.60
N ALA A 30 -1.96 7.21 3.60
CA ALA A 30 -2.79 6.01 3.44
C ALA A 30 -3.74 5.83 4.63
N ALA A 31 -3.29 6.12 5.84
CA ALA A 31 -4.10 6.02 7.04
C ALA A 31 -5.31 6.98 7.04
N ASP A 32 -5.23 8.06 6.27
CA ASP A 32 -6.31 9.05 6.15
C ASP A 32 -7.37 8.67 5.12
N LEU A 33 -7.23 7.56 4.41
CA LEU A 33 -8.24 7.13 3.43
C LEU A 33 -9.60 6.96 4.09
N PRO A 34 -10.66 7.60 3.53
CA PRO A 34 -12.00 7.47 4.11
C PRO A 34 -12.50 6.03 4.00
N GLY A 35 -13.19 5.57 5.03
CA GLY A 35 -13.76 4.22 5.06
C GLY A 35 -12.76 3.11 5.36
N LEU A 36 -11.51 3.44 5.63
CA LEU A 36 -10.49 2.45 6.00
C LEU A 36 -10.86 1.77 7.32
N VAL A 37 -10.96 0.44 7.29
CA VAL A 37 -11.32 -0.37 8.46
C VAL A 37 -10.08 -0.83 9.22
N ALA A 38 -9.04 -1.23 8.48
CA ALA A 38 -7.79 -1.69 9.07
C ALA A 38 -6.64 -1.39 8.11
N PHE A 39 -5.49 -1.07 8.68
CA PHE A 39 -4.29 -0.79 7.91
C PHE A 39 -3.09 -1.39 8.63
N SER A 40 -2.32 -2.19 7.89
CA SER A 40 -1.07 -2.75 8.39
C SER A 40 -0.03 -2.71 7.29
N HIS A 41 1.22 -2.61 7.67
CA HIS A 41 2.34 -2.64 6.74
C HIS A 41 3.59 -3.16 7.46
N ALA A 42 4.43 -3.86 6.73
CA ALA A 42 5.64 -4.46 7.30
C ALA A 42 6.62 -4.84 6.20
N PRO A 43 7.92 -4.91 6.52
CA PRO A 43 8.89 -5.46 5.60
C PRO A 43 8.66 -6.96 5.37
N VAL A 44 8.95 -7.42 4.15
CA VAL A 44 8.97 -8.85 3.85
C VAL A 44 10.20 -9.45 4.54
N ALA A 45 9.97 -10.37 5.46
CA ALA A 45 11.04 -10.92 6.27
C ALA A 45 11.91 -11.92 5.51
N GLN A 46 11.28 -12.72 4.64
CA GLN A 46 11.97 -13.82 3.98
C GLN A 46 11.20 -14.25 2.72
N SER A 47 11.91 -14.48 1.63
CA SER A 47 11.36 -15.12 0.44
C SER A 47 11.65 -16.62 0.53
N ILE A 48 10.61 -17.43 0.50
CA ILE A 48 10.75 -18.89 0.58
C ILE A 48 10.86 -19.50 -0.81
N LEU A 49 10.07 -18.97 -1.75
CA LEU A 49 10.04 -19.43 -3.13
C LEU A 49 9.83 -18.22 -4.04
N GLY A 50 10.47 -18.22 -5.18
CA GLY A 50 10.39 -17.11 -6.13
C GLY A 50 11.71 -16.36 -6.24
N ARG A 51 11.67 -15.16 -6.81
CA ARG A 51 12.89 -14.38 -7.12
C ARG A 51 13.46 -13.59 -5.93
N GLY A 52 12.71 -13.47 -4.83
CA GLY A 52 13.18 -12.73 -3.67
C GLY A 52 13.20 -11.22 -3.87
N GLU A 53 12.44 -10.69 -4.81
CA GLU A 53 12.44 -9.27 -5.15
C GLU A 53 11.56 -8.41 -4.25
N TRP A 54 10.63 -9.03 -3.51
CA TRP A 54 9.67 -8.30 -2.69
C TRP A 54 10.31 -7.82 -1.38
N PHE A 55 10.04 -6.57 -1.04
CA PHE A 55 10.70 -5.88 0.05
C PHE A 55 9.74 -5.43 1.16
N TYR A 56 8.56 -4.92 0.78
CA TYR A 56 7.62 -4.33 1.73
C TYR A 56 6.19 -4.62 1.30
N LEU A 57 5.30 -4.81 2.27
CA LEU A 57 3.89 -5.09 2.00
C LEU A 57 3.01 -4.16 2.84
N ALA A 58 2.02 -3.55 2.20
CA ALA A 58 0.96 -2.80 2.87
C ALA A 58 -0.39 -3.44 2.58
N ARG A 59 -1.28 -3.35 3.56
CA ARG A 59 -2.58 -4.02 3.50
C ARG A 59 -3.63 -3.08 4.07
N MET A 60 -4.61 -2.71 3.23
CA MET A 60 -5.67 -1.74 3.57
C MET A 60 -7.03 -2.40 3.38
N ARG A 61 -7.78 -2.57 4.47
CA ARG A 61 -9.07 -3.25 4.46
C ARG A 61 -10.21 -2.25 4.46
N PHE A 62 -11.21 -2.51 3.59
CA PHE A 62 -12.45 -1.75 3.47
C PHE A 62 -13.64 -2.68 3.62
N ALA A 63 -14.81 -2.13 3.94
CA ALA A 63 -16.03 -2.92 4.14
C ALA A 63 -16.41 -3.74 2.90
N ASP A 64 -16.21 -3.14 1.70
CA ASP A 64 -16.50 -3.76 0.41
C ASP A 64 -15.74 -3.01 -0.70
N ARG A 65 -15.90 -3.48 -1.94
CA ARG A 65 -15.22 -2.85 -3.09
C ARG A 65 -15.73 -1.45 -3.39
N GLU A 66 -17.00 -1.18 -3.11
CA GLU A 66 -17.57 0.15 -3.32
C GLU A 66 -16.92 1.17 -2.38
N ALA A 67 -16.75 0.82 -1.11
CA ALA A 67 -16.07 1.65 -0.14
C ALA A 67 -14.61 1.89 -0.53
N LEU A 68 -13.93 0.85 -1.01
CA LEU A 68 -12.56 0.95 -1.50
C LEU A 68 -12.47 1.91 -2.69
N SER A 69 -13.34 1.76 -3.69
CA SER A 69 -13.36 2.62 -4.87
C SER A 69 -13.62 4.08 -4.50
N ALA A 70 -14.55 4.31 -3.56
CA ALA A 70 -14.85 5.66 -3.08
C ALA A 70 -13.63 6.29 -2.38
N ALA A 71 -12.90 5.50 -1.59
CA ALA A 71 -11.69 5.96 -0.91
C ALA A 71 -10.62 6.37 -1.92
N LEU A 72 -10.39 5.57 -2.95
CA LEU A 72 -9.38 5.88 -3.97
C LEU A 72 -9.76 7.11 -4.80
N ALA A 73 -11.05 7.37 -4.98
CA ALA A 73 -11.55 8.53 -5.72
C ALA A 73 -11.61 9.81 -4.88
N SER A 74 -11.38 9.71 -3.57
CA SER A 74 -11.44 10.85 -2.64
C SER A 74 -10.23 11.77 -2.80
N PRO A 75 -10.28 13.01 -2.24
CA PRO A 75 -9.10 13.87 -2.18
C PRO A 75 -7.93 13.22 -1.46
N GLU A 76 -8.19 12.49 -0.38
CA GLU A 76 -7.16 11.75 0.36
C GLU A 76 -6.55 10.66 -0.52
N GLY A 77 -7.36 9.96 -1.30
CA GLY A 77 -6.88 8.97 -2.27
C GLY A 77 -5.97 9.58 -3.32
N SER A 78 -6.31 10.76 -3.81
CA SER A 78 -5.46 11.49 -4.77
C SER A 78 -4.10 11.86 -4.19
N LEU A 79 -4.07 12.32 -2.94
CA LEU A 79 -2.81 12.67 -2.26
C LEU A 79 -1.92 11.44 -2.09
N ALA A 80 -2.51 10.32 -1.65
CA ALA A 80 -1.77 9.06 -1.49
C ALA A 80 -1.23 8.56 -2.84
N ALA A 81 -2.03 8.63 -3.90
CA ALA A 81 -1.64 8.20 -5.23
C ALA A 81 -0.49 9.03 -5.80
N ARG A 82 -0.52 10.36 -5.60
CA ARG A 82 0.57 11.23 -6.04
C ARG A 82 1.87 10.92 -5.34
N ASP A 83 1.82 10.71 -4.03
CA ASP A 83 3.01 10.36 -3.28
C ASP A 83 3.56 9.01 -3.73
N LEU A 84 2.70 8.01 -3.91
CA LEU A 84 3.08 6.70 -4.40
C LEU A 84 3.81 6.80 -5.74
N ALA A 85 3.28 7.61 -6.67
CA ALA A 85 3.89 7.81 -7.98
C ALA A 85 5.26 8.48 -7.88
N ARG A 86 5.49 9.31 -6.87
CA ARG A 86 6.77 10.00 -6.69
C ARG A 86 7.87 9.09 -6.18
N PHE A 87 7.57 8.26 -5.17
CA PHE A 87 8.63 7.48 -4.51
C PHE A 87 8.69 6.01 -4.91
N ALA A 88 7.65 5.47 -5.53
CA ALA A 88 7.55 4.02 -5.72
C ALA A 88 6.94 3.57 -7.05
N ARG A 89 6.81 4.45 -8.04
CA ARG A 89 6.10 4.14 -9.31
C ARG A 89 6.55 2.81 -9.92
N ASP A 90 7.86 2.61 -10.04
CA ASP A 90 8.42 1.43 -10.70
C ASP A 90 8.67 0.26 -9.74
N LEU A 91 8.29 0.43 -8.47
CA LEU A 91 8.55 -0.56 -7.42
C LEU A 91 7.29 -1.26 -6.93
N VAL A 92 6.11 -0.69 -7.16
CA VAL A 92 4.88 -1.14 -6.50
C VAL A 92 3.94 -1.84 -7.47
N GLU A 93 3.30 -2.90 -6.96
CA GLU A 93 2.10 -3.46 -7.57
C GLU A 93 0.95 -3.32 -6.59
N LEU A 94 -0.19 -2.89 -7.12
CA LEU A 94 -1.44 -2.75 -6.36
C LEU A 94 -2.45 -3.76 -6.89
N PHE A 95 -3.10 -4.45 -5.97
CA PHE A 95 -4.18 -5.36 -6.35
C PHE A 95 -5.19 -5.47 -5.22
N VAL A 96 -6.40 -5.89 -5.58
CA VAL A 96 -7.52 -6.01 -4.64
C VAL A 96 -7.87 -7.47 -4.47
N VAL A 97 -8.05 -7.90 -3.24
CA VAL A 97 -8.50 -9.23 -2.89
C VAL A 97 -9.87 -9.13 -2.23
N ASP A 98 -10.82 -9.96 -2.68
CA ASP A 98 -12.08 -10.14 -1.97
C ASP A 98 -11.82 -11.04 -0.78
N ASP A 99 -12.08 -10.54 0.41
CA ASP A 99 -11.75 -11.24 1.65
C ASP A 99 -13.03 -11.50 2.45
N ASP A 100 -13.31 -12.73 2.70
CA ASP A 100 -14.49 -13.15 3.44
C ASP A 100 -14.40 -12.83 4.94
#